data_cdc5eeaea63b032d51edf67ee94b46dc
#
_entry.id   cdc5eeaea63b032d51edf67ee94b46dc
#
_cell.length_a   1.000
_cell.length_b   1.000
_cell.length_c   1.000
_cell.angle_alpha   90.00
_cell.angle_beta   90.00
_cell.angle_gamma   90.00
#
_symmetry.space_group_name_H-M   'P 1'
#
loop_
_entity.id
_entity.type
_entity.pdbx_description
1 polymer ?
#
loop_
_entity_poly.entity_id
_entity_poly.type
_entity_poly.pdbx_seq_one_letter_code
_entity_poly.pdbx_strand_id
1 'polypeptide(L)'
;MREHGIGEEQIQTLRDLVSCWGSDVFVLIGARALGCFLPLTWRRTEDLDVTVTMTLEEYPAGLDDLPGWRQDSVITQRWYSSSGVRVDVIPAGRDGRSVDPLQWPGEDRVLSRVGLRLAIDFSTEVRFDEGFSVKVASVPAICVLKMIAYLDRPEERRRDLLDIAHLLIDYPDVTRRFELDEVFEHGLDYDQAGPFALGREIQAMDLSPSEREAVDQFLARLETGEEVATRMAREVGSGAGADHILRLVRALRLGLRRSEA
;
A
#
# COMPACT_ATOMS: atom_id res chain seq x y z
N MET A 1 6.02 15.52 17.96
CA MET A 1 5.83 14.09 17.68
C MET A 1 4.60 13.99 16.79
N ARG A 2 4.71 13.50 15.57
CA ARG A 2 3.49 13.17 14.80
C ARG A 2 2.95 11.88 15.42
N GLU A 3 1.70 11.91 15.89
CA GLU A 3 1.01 10.68 16.28
C GLU A 3 0.77 9.88 15.00
N HIS A 4 1.59 8.85 14.78
CA HIS A 4 1.53 8.00 13.58
C HIS A 4 0.29 7.08 13.53
N GLY A 5 -0.69 7.32 14.39
CA GLY A 5 -1.92 6.53 14.45
C GLY A 5 -1.73 5.03 14.78
N ILE A 6 -0.50 4.64 15.20
CA ILE A 6 -0.14 3.26 15.57
C ILE A 6 -0.21 3.16 17.10
N GLY A 7 -0.95 2.15 17.59
CA GLY A 7 -1.10 1.90 19.02
C GLY A 7 0.14 1.25 19.66
N GLU A 8 0.26 1.33 20.99
CA GLU A 8 1.39 0.77 21.74
C GLU A 8 1.59 -0.73 21.48
N GLU A 9 0.53 -1.52 21.39
CA GLU A 9 0.59 -2.95 21.11
C GLU A 9 1.17 -3.24 19.72
N GLN A 10 0.83 -2.42 18.73
CA GLN A 10 1.39 -2.53 17.38
C GLN A 10 2.86 -2.10 17.33
N ILE A 11 3.24 -1.07 18.09
CA ILE A 11 4.64 -0.65 18.23
C ILE A 11 5.45 -1.77 18.87
N GLN A 12 4.93 -2.39 19.94
CA GLN A 12 5.61 -3.52 20.57
C GLN A 12 5.72 -4.71 19.59
N THR A 13 4.68 -5.01 18.84
CA THR A 13 4.70 -6.05 17.79
C THR A 13 5.77 -5.77 16.73
N LEU A 14 5.92 -4.52 16.29
CA LEU A 14 6.99 -4.13 15.36
C LEU A 14 8.38 -4.27 15.98
N ARG A 15 8.53 -3.99 17.28
CA ARG A 15 9.80 -4.22 18.02
C ARG A 15 10.16 -5.70 18.06
N ASP A 16 9.17 -6.58 18.29
CA ASP A 16 9.37 -8.02 18.28
C ASP A 16 9.87 -8.47 16.89
N LEU A 17 9.27 -7.97 15.80
CA LEU A 17 9.73 -8.27 14.43
C LEU A 17 11.15 -7.76 14.15
N VAL A 18 11.49 -6.55 14.61
CA VAL A 18 12.86 -6.01 14.49
C VAL A 18 13.84 -6.85 15.29
N SER A 19 13.47 -7.29 16.48
CA SER A 19 14.31 -8.18 17.31
C SER A 19 14.53 -9.54 16.64
N CYS A 20 13.53 -10.08 15.95
CA CYS A 20 13.58 -11.36 15.28
C CYS A 20 14.43 -11.31 13.99
N TRP A 21 14.21 -10.30 13.14
CA TRP A 21 14.76 -10.28 11.78
C TRP A 21 15.71 -9.12 11.50
N GLY A 22 15.72 -8.09 12.34
CA GLY A 22 16.35 -6.81 12.02
C GLY A 22 15.43 -5.90 11.18
N SER A 23 15.74 -4.61 11.20
CA SER A 23 14.92 -3.58 10.52
C SER A 23 15.00 -3.64 8.98
N ASP A 24 15.98 -4.34 8.43
CA ASP A 24 16.24 -4.37 6.98
C ASP A 24 15.53 -5.53 6.25
N VAL A 25 15.04 -6.51 6.98
CA VAL A 25 14.48 -7.74 6.40
C VAL A 25 13.02 -7.58 6.02
N PHE A 26 12.30 -6.67 6.67
CA PHE A 26 10.88 -6.46 6.38
C PHE A 26 10.53 -4.99 6.12
N VAL A 27 9.42 -4.80 5.43
CA VAL A 27 8.82 -3.49 5.17
C VAL A 27 7.35 -3.54 5.57
N LEU A 28 6.91 -2.56 6.36
CA LEU A 28 5.49 -2.38 6.69
C LEU A 28 4.75 -1.91 5.43
N ILE A 29 3.66 -2.58 5.11
CA ILE A 29 2.80 -2.30 3.96
C ILE A 29 1.34 -2.14 4.39
N GLY A 30 0.43 -2.04 3.45
CA GLY A 30 -1.01 -2.03 3.73
C GLY A 30 -1.52 -0.75 4.38
N ALA A 31 -2.65 -0.85 5.06
CA ALA A 31 -3.32 0.33 5.61
C ALA A 31 -2.57 0.95 6.79
N ARG A 32 -1.88 0.13 7.60
CA ARG A 32 -1.13 0.67 8.73
C ARG A 32 0.10 1.46 8.26
N ALA A 33 0.76 1.01 7.18
CA ALA A 33 1.81 1.76 6.53
C ALA A 33 1.30 3.12 6.04
N LEU A 34 0.12 3.14 5.41
CA LEU A 34 -0.52 4.39 4.97
C LEU A 34 -0.76 5.34 6.15
N GLY A 35 -1.16 4.81 7.32
CA GLY A 35 -1.36 5.56 8.56
C GLY A 35 -0.11 6.22 9.12
N CYS A 36 1.11 5.82 8.69
CA CYS A 36 2.34 6.50 9.05
C CYS A 36 2.51 7.87 8.35
N PHE A 37 1.82 8.06 7.23
CA PHE A 37 1.93 9.26 6.40
C PHE A 37 0.68 10.12 6.43
N LEU A 38 -0.49 9.50 6.62
CA LEU A 38 -1.82 10.11 6.53
C LEU A 38 -2.67 9.77 7.76
N PRO A 39 -3.46 10.71 8.27
CA PRO A 39 -4.47 10.40 9.27
C PRO A 39 -5.56 9.52 8.64
N LEU A 40 -5.63 8.25 9.03
CA LEU A 40 -6.67 7.32 8.56
C LEU A 40 -8.01 7.57 9.28
N THR A 41 -8.68 8.68 8.95
CA THR A 41 -9.95 9.06 9.57
C THR A 41 -11.14 8.23 9.07
N TRP A 42 -11.02 7.60 7.91
CA TRP A 42 -12.09 6.85 7.24
C TRP A 42 -12.15 5.38 7.60
N ARG A 43 -11.16 4.84 8.29
CA ARG A 43 -11.15 3.44 8.71
C ARG A 43 -10.30 3.19 9.95
N ARG A 44 -10.69 2.19 10.72
CA ARG A 44 -9.81 1.60 11.74
C ARG A 44 -9.07 0.41 11.14
N THR A 45 -7.81 0.27 11.53
CA THR A 45 -6.98 -0.88 11.16
C THR A 45 -6.23 -1.34 12.41
N GLU A 46 -6.36 -2.60 12.76
CA GLU A 46 -5.77 -3.20 13.96
C GLU A 46 -4.65 -4.17 13.61
N ASP A 47 -4.61 -4.58 12.36
CA ASP A 47 -3.64 -5.50 11.78
C ASP A 47 -2.43 -4.78 11.20
N LEU A 48 -1.32 -5.52 11.17
CA LEU A 48 -0.09 -5.16 10.49
C LEU A 48 0.08 -6.07 9.28
N ASP A 49 0.34 -5.48 8.12
CA ASP A 49 0.76 -6.20 6.93
C ASP A 49 2.24 -5.92 6.71
N VAL A 50 3.07 -6.95 6.57
CA VAL A 50 4.49 -6.80 6.29
C VAL A 50 4.90 -7.67 5.11
N THR A 51 5.81 -7.17 4.29
CA THR A 51 6.52 -8.00 3.31
C THR A 51 7.95 -8.24 3.78
N VAL A 52 8.47 -9.44 3.54
CA VAL A 52 9.81 -9.85 4.00
C VAL A 52 10.67 -10.31 2.82
N THR A 53 11.97 -10.00 2.88
CA THR A 53 12.95 -10.45 1.89
C THR A 53 13.44 -11.87 2.20
N MET A 54 12.48 -12.80 2.21
CA MET A 54 12.69 -14.23 2.45
C MET A 54 12.03 -15.05 1.35
N THR A 55 12.54 -16.25 1.11
CA THR A 55 11.84 -17.25 0.30
C THR A 55 10.75 -17.93 1.11
N LEU A 56 9.90 -18.70 0.42
CA LEU A 56 8.85 -19.47 1.12
C LEU A 56 9.43 -20.57 2.00
N GLU A 57 10.58 -21.12 1.61
CA GLU A 57 11.29 -22.17 2.36
C GLU A 57 11.93 -21.61 3.64
N GLU A 58 12.32 -20.35 3.64
CA GLU A 58 12.89 -19.68 4.82
C GLU A 58 11.80 -19.20 5.79
N TYR A 59 10.58 -19.03 5.29
CA TYR A 59 9.44 -18.62 6.11
C TYR A 59 8.93 -19.80 6.97
N PRO A 60 8.60 -19.64 8.26
CA PRO A 60 8.49 -18.38 9.04
C PRO A 60 9.69 -18.08 9.95
N ALA A 61 10.91 -18.19 9.46
CA ALA A 61 12.17 -18.13 10.22
C ALA A 61 12.11 -17.25 11.50
N GLY A 62 12.15 -17.89 12.65
CA GLY A 62 12.24 -17.25 13.97
C GLY A 62 10.92 -16.75 14.57
N LEU A 63 9.80 -16.69 13.86
CA LEU A 63 8.53 -16.25 14.44
C LEU A 63 7.98 -17.24 15.47
N ASP A 64 8.21 -18.54 15.25
CA ASP A 64 7.81 -19.60 16.19
C ASP A 64 8.57 -19.52 17.52
N ASP A 65 9.76 -18.89 17.51
CA ASP A 65 10.61 -18.76 18.69
C ASP A 65 10.24 -17.51 19.53
N LEU A 66 9.42 -16.62 18.99
CA LEU A 66 9.02 -15.42 19.72
C LEU A 66 8.01 -15.76 20.83
N PRO A 67 8.29 -15.36 22.09
CA PRO A 67 7.42 -15.68 23.21
C PRO A 67 5.99 -15.17 23.03
N GLY A 68 5.01 -16.08 23.11
CA GLY A 68 3.60 -15.75 23.00
C GLY A 68 3.07 -15.48 21.59
N TRP A 69 3.94 -15.56 20.58
CA TRP A 69 3.50 -15.53 19.19
C TRP A 69 2.89 -16.88 18.79
N ARG A 70 1.92 -16.82 17.88
CA ARG A 70 1.29 -18.03 17.33
C ARG A 70 0.84 -17.80 15.91
N GLN A 71 1.01 -18.80 15.06
CA GLN A 71 0.47 -18.81 13.70
C GLN A 71 -1.04 -19.07 13.72
N ASP A 72 -1.76 -18.53 12.75
CA ASP A 72 -3.17 -18.87 12.51
C ASP A 72 -3.25 -20.34 12.01
N SER A 73 -4.25 -21.08 12.49
CA SER A 73 -4.40 -22.51 12.15
C SER A 73 -4.92 -22.76 10.72
N VAL A 74 -5.40 -21.73 10.02
CA VAL A 74 -6.03 -21.82 8.69
C VAL A 74 -5.30 -20.98 7.67
N ILE A 75 -4.79 -19.82 8.06
CA ILE A 75 -4.19 -18.83 7.16
C ILE A 75 -2.68 -18.79 7.43
N THR A 76 -1.88 -19.41 6.58
CA THR A 76 -0.45 -19.64 6.79
C THR A 76 0.37 -18.36 6.96
N GLN A 77 0.05 -17.29 6.22
CA GLN A 77 0.76 -16.00 6.34
C GLN A 77 0.39 -15.21 7.61
N ARG A 78 -0.61 -15.67 8.37
CA ARG A 78 -1.16 -14.91 9.51
C ARG A 78 -0.58 -15.36 10.82
N TRP A 79 -0.17 -14.36 11.60
CA TRP A 79 0.35 -14.52 12.94
C TRP A 79 -0.39 -13.62 13.92
N TYR A 80 -0.31 -13.97 15.18
CA TYR A 80 -0.77 -13.15 16.29
C TYR A 80 0.40 -12.94 17.25
N SER A 81 0.73 -11.69 17.55
CA SER A 81 1.76 -11.36 18.52
C SER A 81 1.36 -11.72 19.94
N SER A 82 2.28 -11.60 20.89
CA SER A 82 2.01 -11.80 22.33
C SER A 82 0.91 -10.89 22.87
N SER A 83 0.74 -9.69 22.31
CA SER A 83 -0.35 -8.75 22.63
C SER A 83 -1.64 -8.99 21.84
N GLY A 84 -1.67 -10.01 20.97
CA GLY A 84 -2.85 -10.36 20.17
C GLY A 84 -3.01 -9.56 18.87
N VAL A 85 -2.04 -8.72 18.52
CA VAL A 85 -2.04 -8.00 17.23
C VAL A 85 -1.88 -9.00 16.10
N ARG A 86 -2.76 -8.93 15.11
CA ARG A 86 -2.68 -9.72 13.89
C ARG A 86 -1.60 -9.16 12.96
N VAL A 87 -0.74 -10.06 12.47
CA VAL A 87 0.32 -9.74 11.54
C VAL A 87 0.21 -10.66 10.33
N ASP A 88 -0.01 -10.10 9.15
CA ASP A 88 0.01 -10.86 7.90
C ASP A 88 1.41 -10.66 7.26
N VAL A 89 2.19 -11.75 7.10
CA VAL A 89 3.57 -11.75 6.61
C VAL A 89 3.64 -12.35 5.21
N ILE A 90 4.16 -11.58 4.24
CA ILE A 90 4.19 -11.98 2.83
C ILE A 90 5.65 -12.06 2.35
N PRO A 91 6.17 -13.28 2.06
CA PRO A 91 7.51 -13.46 1.49
C PRO A 91 7.59 -12.92 0.06
N ALA A 92 8.50 -11.97 -0.17
CA ALA A 92 8.75 -11.37 -1.48
C ALA A 92 9.88 -12.06 -2.28
N GLY A 93 10.47 -13.12 -1.72
CA GLY A 93 11.69 -13.72 -2.23
C GLY A 93 12.94 -13.09 -1.62
N ARG A 94 14.09 -13.78 -1.72
CA ARG A 94 15.35 -13.39 -1.06
C ARG A 94 15.85 -12.00 -1.45
N ASP A 95 15.63 -11.61 -2.70
CA ASP A 95 15.98 -10.29 -3.23
C ASP A 95 14.77 -9.30 -3.29
N GLY A 96 13.62 -9.74 -2.80
CA GLY A 96 12.39 -8.96 -2.85
C GLY A 96 11.78 -8.79 -4.25
N ARG A 97 12.28 -9.49 -5.26
CA ARG A 97 11.93 -9.31 -6.68
C ARG A 97 11.16 -10.45 -7.31
N SER A 98 10.77 -11.43 -6.49
CA SER A 98 9.98 -12.55 -7.01
C SER A 98 8.60 -12.06 -7.46
N VAL A 99 8.28 -12.34 -8.72
CA VAL A 99 6.97 -12.03 -9.32
C VAL A 99 6.08 -13.26 -9.47
N ASP A 100 6.65 -14.46 -9.26
CA ASP A 100 5.88 -15.68 -9.31
C ASP A 100 4.79 -15.66 -8.26
N PRO A 101 3.59 -16.14 -8.57
CA PRO A 101 2.51 -16.22 -7.60
C PRO A 101 2.92 -17.03 -6.37
N LEU A 102 2.57 -16.54 -5.19
CA LEU A 102 2.80 -17.23 -3.93
C LEU A 102 1.63 -18.16 -3.64
N GLN A 103 1.91 -19.45 -3.57
CA GLN A 103 0.95 -20.46 -3.13
C GLN A 103 1.49 -21.17 -1.89
N TRP A 104 0.74 -21.11 -0.81
CA TRP A 104 1.11 -21.79 0.43
C TRP A 104 0.86 -23.30 0.33
N PRO A 105 1.74 -24.14 0.86
CA PRO A 105 1.50 -25.58 0.88
C PRO A 105 0.17 -25.92 1.57
N GLY A 106 -0.70 -26.65 0.86
CA GLY A 106 -1.99 -27.06 1.39
C GLY A 106 -3.10 -26.01 1.29
N GLU A 107 -2.85 -24.85 0.72
CA GLU A 107 -3.85 -23.83 0.43
C GLU A 107 -4.14 -23.72 -1.07
N ASP A 108 -5.42 -23.61 -1.45
CA ASP A 108 -5.80 -23.32 -2.84
C ASP A 108 -5.61 -21.83 -3.19
N ARG A 109 -5.32 -21.02 -2.18
CA ARG A 109 -5.18 -19.58 -2.30
C ARG A 109 -3.84 -19.22 -2.91
N VAL A 110 -3.90 -18.47 -4.00
CA VAL A 110 -2.74 -17.88 -4.66
C VAL A 110 -2.71 -16.37 -4.39
N LEU A 111 -1.55 -15.85 -4.02
CA LEU A 111 -1.32 -14.42 -3.81
C LEU A 111 -0.39 -13.89 -4.91
N SER A 112 -0.76 -12.78 -5.52
CA SER A 112 0.16 -12.04 -6.39
C SER A 112 1.29 -11.44 -5.57
N ARG A 113 2.54 -11.55 -6.06
CA ARG A 113 3.71 -10.83 -5.51
C ARG A 113 4.08 -9.62 -6.35
N VAL A 114 3.34 -9.36 -7.41
CA VAL A 114 3.53 -8.16 -8.25
C VAL A 114 3.41 -6.91 -7.37
N GLY A 115 4.36 -6.01 -7.50
CA GLY A 115 4.41 -4.76 -6.74
C GLY A 115 5.12 -4.83 -5.38
N LEU A 116 5.39 -6.01 -4.78
CA LEU A 116 6.12 -6.10 -3.52
C LEU A 116 7.51 -5.50 -3.62
N ARG A 117 8.16 -5.61 -4.78
CA ARG A 117 9.42 -4.93 -5.09
C ARG A 117 9.31 -3.42 -4.85
N LEU A 118 8.22 -2.80 -5.29
CA LEU A 118 8.03 -1.34 -5.11
C LEU A 118 7.97 -0.97 -3.62
N ALA A 119 7.32 -1.79 -2.80
CA ALA A 119 7.29 -1.55 -1.36
C ALA A 119 8.69 -1.60 -0.74
N ILE A 120 9.56 -2.50 -1.20
CA ILE A 120 10.92 -2.67 -0.70
C ILE A 120 11.83 -1.57 -1.22
N ASP A 121 11.88 -1.36 -2.55
CA ASP A 121 12.79 -0.41 -3.20
C ASP A 121 12.45 1.06 -2.85
N PHE A 122 11.18 1.37 -2.61
CA PHE A 122 10.67 2.72 -2.31
C PHE A 122 10.10 2.83 -0.89
N SER A 123 10.74 2.12 0.06
CA SER A 123 10.44 2.28 1.47
C SER A 123 11.16 3.50 2.07
N THR A 124 10.56 4.04 3.13
CA THR A 124 11.13 5.13 3.93
C THR A 124 11.26 4.66 5.38
N GLU A 125 12.33 5.04 6.03
CA GLU A 125 12.51 4.78 7.44
C GLU A 125 11.61 5.71 8.26
N VAL A 126 10.70 5.14 9.03
CA VAL A 126 9.80 5.87 9.93
C VAL A 126 10.23 5.62 11.37
N ARG A 127 10.51 6.71 12.09
CA ARG A 127 10.88 6.66 13.50
C ARG A 127 9.63 6.75 14.38
N PHE A 128 9.45 5.79 15.27
CA PHE A 128 8.33 5.73 16.21
C PHE A 128 8.70 6.34 17.58
N ASP A 129 9.92 6.07 18.05
CA ASP A 129 10.48 6.67 19.26
C ASP A 129 12.01 6.74 19.21
N GLU A 130 12.68 7.12 20.33
CA GLU A 130 14.13 7.19 20.40
C GLU A 130 14.75 5.79 20.20
N GLY A 131 15.50 5.65 19.11
CA GLY A 131 16.23 4.42 18.79
C GLY A 131 15.39 3.32 18.14
N PHE A 132 14.12 3.58 17.78
CA PHE A 132 13.28 2.61 17.10
C PHE A 132 12.68 3.16 15.82
N SER A 133 13.03 2.53 14.70
CA SER A 133 12.49 2.82 13.38
C SER A 133 12.22 1.54 12.59
N VAL A 134 11.34 1.63 11.62
CA VAL A 134 11.00 0.54 10.67
C VAL A 134 10.92 1.12 9.26
N LYS A 135 11.24 0.29 8.29
CA LYS A 135 10.99 0.59 6.88
C LYS A 135 9.48 0.50 6.61
N VAL A 136 8.94 1.53 6.00
CA VAL A 136 7.52 1.65 5.64
C VAL A 136 7.44 1.95 4.15
N ALA A 137 6.62 1.22 3.42
CA ALA A 137 6.42 1.47 2.00
C ALA A 137 5.91 2.90 1.76
N SER A 138 6.43 3.57 0.73
CA SER A 138 5.98 4.91 0.37
C SER A 138 4.51 4.92 -0.08
N VAL A 139 3.86 6.07 0.04
CA VAL A 139 2.44 6.21 -0.35
C VAL A 139 2.19 5.81 -1.81
N PRO A 140 3.03 6.20 -2.80
CA PRO A 140 2.89 5.73 -4.18
C PRO A 140 2.99 4.21 -4.32
N ALA A 141 3.93 3.58 -3.63
CA ALA A 141 4.07 2.12 -3.64
C ALA A 141 2.84 1.42 -3.03
N ILE A 142 2.33 1.93 -1.89
CA ILE A 142 1.10 1.43 -1.27
C ILE A 142 -0.09 1.59 -2.22
N CYS A 143 -0.19 2.71 -2.94
CA CYS A 143 -1.25 2.94 -3.91
C CYS A 143 -1.25 1.86 -5.00
N VAL A 144 -0.09 1.56 -5.60
CA VAL A 144 0.06 0.50 -6.62
C VAL A 144 -0.29 -0.87 -6.04
N LEU A 145 0.21 -1.21 -4.84
CA LEU A 145 -0.12 -2.48 -4.18
C LEU A 145 -1.63 -2.64 -3.96
N LYS A 146 -2.33 -1.57 -3.60
CA LYS A 146 -3.80 -1.59 -3.42
C LYS A 146 -4.55 -1.77 -4.73
N MET A 147 -4.07 -1.14 -5.82
CA MET A 147 -4.62 -1.36 -7.16
C MET A 147 -4.51 -2.83 -7.57
N ILE A 148 -3.34 -3.44 -7.38
CA ILE A 148 -3.08 -4.85 -7.69
C ILE A 148 -3.97 -5.76 -6.82
N ALA A 149 -4.00 -5.54 -5.50
CA ALA A 149 -4.80 -6.34 -4.58
C ALA A 149 -6.30 -6.26 -4.90
N TYR A 150 -6.80 -5.09 -5.32
CA TYR A 150 -8.18 -4.94 -5.76
C TYR A 150 -8.46 -5.69 -7.06
N LEU A 151 -7.54 -5.67 -8.04
CA LEU A 151 -7.70 -6.43 -9.28
C LEU A 151 -7.74 -7.93 -9.04
N ASP A 152 -6.91 -8.43 -8.12
CA ASP A 152 -6.86 -9.85 -7.77
C ASP A 152 -8.19 -10.33 -7.16
N ARG A 153 -8.83 -9.51 -6.31
CA ARG A 153 -10.05 -9.91 -5.57
C ARG A 153 -10.98 -8.74 -5.29
N PRO A 154 -11.69 -8.24 -6.30
CA PRO A 154 -12.49 -7.01 -6.17
C PRO A 154 -13.54 -7.06 -5.05
N GLU A 155 -14.16 -8.22 -4.84
CA GLU A 155 -15.23 -8.37 -3.85
C GLU A 155 -14.71 -8.40 -2.40
N GLU A 156 -13.49 -8.93 -2.18
CA GLU A 156 -12.87 -8.99 -0.86
C GLU A 156 -12.12 -7.70 -0.51
N ARG A 157 -11.69 -6.93 -1.52
CA ARG A 157 -10.77 -5.79 -1.41
C ARG A 157 -11.43 -4.42 -1.54
N ARG A 158 -12.71 -4.32 -1.16
CA ARG A 158 -13.45 -3.05 -1.18
C ARG A 158 -12.79 -1.95 -0.36
N ARG A 159 -12.12 -2.32 0.75
CA ARG A 159 -11.39 -1.37 1.59
C ARG A 159 -10.17 -0.77 0.87
N ASP A 160 -9.53 -1.52 -0.03
CA ASP A 160 -8.43 -0.98 -0.83
C ASP A 160 -8.93 0.07 -1.83
N LEU A 161 -10.13 -0.13 -2.39
CA LEU A 161 -10.78 0.87 -3.24
C LEU A 161 -11.10 2.17 -2.46
N LEU A 162 -11.56 2.05 -1.21
CA LEU A 162 -11.78 3.19 -0.33
C LEU A 162 -10.47 3.95 -0.03
N ASP A 163 -9.40 3.22 0.31
CA ASP A 163 -8.11 3.83 0.58
C ASP A 163 -7.56 4.56 -0.67
N ILE A 164 -7.71 3.98 -1.87
CA ILE A 164 -7.34 4.64 -3.13
C ILE A 164 -8.19 5.91 -3.36
N ALA A 165 -9.49 5.87 -3.08
CA ALA A 165 -10.36 7.04 -3.22
C ALA A 165 -9.89 8.20 -2.33
N HIS A 166 -9.55 7.92 -1.06
CA HIS A 166 -8.97 8.91 -0.16
C HIS A 166 -7.60 9.40 -0.61
N LEU A 167 -6.75 8.51 -1.17
CA LEU A 167 -5.49 8.96 -1.76
C LEU A 167 -5.70 9.92 -2.93
N LEU A 168 -6.70 9.69 -3.76
CA LEU A 168 -7.01 10.63 -4.86
C LEU A 168 -7.49 11.99 -4.35
N ILE A 169 -8.22 12.03 -3.23
CA ILE A 169 -8.79 13.28 -2.68
C ILE A 169 -7.76 14.01 -1.81
N ASP A 170 -7.07 13.28 -0.94
CA ASP A 170 -6.31 13.84 0.18
C ASP A 170 -4.80 13.65 0.01
N TYR A 171 -4.28 13.37 -1.20
CA TYR A 171 -2.84 13.13 -1.37
C TYR A 171 -2.01 14.28 -0.76
N PRO A 172 -1.10 13.96 0.18
CA PRO A 172 -0.76 14.89 1.26
C PRO A 172 0.24 15.98 0.93
N ASP A 173 0.79 16.05 -0.24
CA ASP A 173 1.81 17.05 -0.50
C ASP A 173 1.22 18.35 -1.06
N VAL A 174 0.57 19.12 -0.15
CA VAL A 174 -0.03 20.41 -0.50
C VAL A 174 1.01 21.41 -1.01
N THR A 175 2.25 21.36 -0.50
CA THR A 175 3.33 22.26 -0.95
C THR A 175 3.81 21.92 -2.34
N ARG A 176 4.02 20.65 -2.65
CA ARG A 176 4.40 20.20 -4.00
C ARG A 176 3.32 20.41 -5.07
N ARG A 177 2.04 20.43 -4.67
CA ARG A 177 0.96 20.70 -5.63
C ARG A 177 1.13 22.00 -6.40
N PHE A 178 1.70 23.03 -5.77
CA PHE A 178 1.93 24.35 -6.36
C PHE A 178 3.32 24.52 -6.96
N GLU A 179 4.23 23.62 -6.68
CA GLU A 179 5.60 23.63 -7.22
C GLU A 179 5.69 22.92 -8.58
N LEU A 180 4.66 22.19 -9.00
CA LEU A 180 4.62 21.54 -10.29
C LEU A 180 4.03 22.50 -11.33
N ASP A 181 4.90 23.17 -12.07
CA ASP A 181 4.52 24.02 -13.23
C ASP A 181 3.61 23.25 -14.20
N GLU A 182 3.85 21.94 -14.35
CA GLU A 182 3.06 21.02 -15.17
C GLU A 182 1.56 20.99 -14.82
N VAL A 183 1.19 21.24 -13.56
CA VAL A 183 -0.22 21.32 -13.14
C VAL A 183 -0.93 22.46 -13.87
N PHE A 184 -0.26 23.60 -13.97
CA PHE A 184 -0.79 24.78 -14.67
C PHE A 184 -0.74 24.61 -16.17
N GLU A 185 0.34 24.02 -16.71
CA GLU A 185 0.49 23.74 -18.14
C GLU A 185 -0.61 22.82 -18.67
N HIS A 186 -1.03 21.84 -17.86
CA HIS A 186 -2.14 20.94 -18.19
C HIS A 186 -3.53 21.48 -17.85
N GLY A 187 -3.61 22.70 -17.30
CA GLY A 187 -4.90 23.33 -16.92
C GLY A 187 -5.67 22.53 -15.87
N LEU A 188 -4.96 21.89 -14.95
CA LEU A 188 -5.56 21.10 -13.89
C LEU A 188 -6.09 22.00 -12.77
N ASP A 189 -7.26 21.64 -12.24
CA ASP A 189 -7.84 22.27 -11.07
C ASP A 189 -7.08 21.89 -9.79
N TYR A 190 -7.31 22.65 -8.72
CA TYR A 190 -6.66 22.44 -7.41
C TYR A 190 -6.81 21.01 -6.86
N ASP A 191 -8.00 20.43 -7.00
CA ASP A 191 -8.31 19.08 -6.53
C ASP A 191 -7.61 17.99 -7.37
N GLN A 192 -7.24 18.29 -8.61
CA GLN A 192 -6.56 17.39 -9.53
C GLN A 192 -5.03 17.38 -9.36
N ALA A 193 -4.46 18.42 -8.74
CA ALA A 193 -3.02 18.55 -8.56
C ALA A 193 -2.43 17.39 -7.71
N GLY A 194 -3.13 16.97 -6.65
CA GLY A 194 -2.71 15.84 -5.81
C GLY A 194 -2.65 14.52 -6.57
N PRO A 195 -3.73 14.08 -7.23
CA PRO A 195 -3.70 12.88 -8.07
C PRO A 195 -2.65 12.93 -9.18
N PHE A 196 -2.47 14.09 -9.83
CA PHE A 196 -1.42 14.27 -10.82
C PHE A 196 -0.02 14.03 -10.22
N ALA A 197 0.27 14.65 -9.07
CA ALA A 197 1.54 14.47 -8.36
C ALA A 197 1.76 13.00 -7.96
N LEU A 198 0.73 12.33 -7.45
CA LEU A 198 0.78 10.89 -7.15
C LEU A 198 1.13 10.08 -8.40
N GLY A 199 0.54 10.41 -9.54
CA GLY A 199 0.84 9.77 -10.82
C GLY A 199 2.31 9.96 -11.23
N ARG A 200 2.86 11.17 -11.08
CA ARG A 200 4.28 11.48 -11.35
C ARG A 200 5.21 10.68 -10.44
N GLU A 201 4.90 10.57 -9.16
CA GLU A 201 5.69 9.79 -8.22
C GLU A 201 5.62 8.28 -8.51
N ILE A 202 4.44 7.75 -8.88
CA ILE A 202 4.31 6.36 -9.34
C ILE A 202 5.14 6.14 -10.62
N GLN A 203 5.08 7.05 -11.57
CA GLN A 203 5.84 6.97 -12.81
C GLN A 203 7.36 6.95 -12.56
N ALA A 204 7.83 7.75 -11.59
CA ALA A 204 9.24 7.83 -11.20
C ALA A 204 9.78 6.54 -10.54
N MET A 205 8.91 5.64 -10.08
CA MET A 205 9.30 4.35 -9.51
C MET A 205 9.75 3.32 -10.56
N ASP A 206 9.74 3.65 -11.85
CA ASP A 206 10.13 2.77 -12.96
C ASP A 206 9.44 1.39 -12.89
N LEU A 207 8.12 1.41 -13.07
CA LEU A 207 7.28 0.22 -13.00
C LEU A 207 7.73 -0.85 -14.00
N SER A 208 7.84 -2.08 -13.56
CA SER A 208 7.99 -3.25 -14.44
C SER A 208 6.77 -3.39 -15.37
N PRO A 209 6.89 -4.15 -16.47
CA PRO A 209 5.76 -4.37 -17.39
C PRO A 209 4.49 -4.87 -16.69
N SER A 210 4.62 -5.81 -15.75
CA SER A 210 3.46 -6.36 -15.02
C SER A 210 2.84 -5.37 -14.04
N GLU A 211 3.66 -4.55 -13.38
CA GLU A 211 3.18 -3.49 -12.48
C GLU A 211 2.45 -2.40 -13.28
N ARG A 212 3.01 -1.99 -14.42
CA ARG A 212 2.37 -1.02 -15.32
C ARG A 212 1.05 -1.55 -15.88
N GLU A 213 1.04 -2.78 -16.35
CA GLU A 213 -0.17 -3.43 -16.85
C GLU A 213 -1.27 -3.44 -15.77
N ALA A 214 -0.94 -3.79 -14.54
CA ALA A 214 -1.89 -3.79 -13.43
C ALA A 214 -2.44 -2.37 -13.16
N VAL A 215 -1.59 -1.34 -13.12
CA VAL A 215 -2.02 0.05 -12.95
C VAL A 215 -2.94 0.46 -14.10
N ASP A 216 -2.57 0.17 -15.34
CA ASP A 216 -3.38 0.52 -16.51
C ASP A 216 -4.73 -0.21 -16.53
N GLN A 217 -4.78 -1.50 -16.16
CA GLN A 217 -6.02 -2.27 -16.03
C GLN A 217 -6.93 -1.70 -14.93
N PHE A 218 -6.36 -1.33 -13.78
CA PHE A 218 -7.13 -0.72 -12.69
C PHE A 218 -7.76 0.60 -13.14
N LEU A 219 -6.98 1.50 -13.76
CA LEU A 219 -7.47 2.79 -14.23
C LEU A 219 -8.50 2.64 -15.36
N ALA A 220 -8.27 1.70 -16.30
CA ALA A 220 -9.23 1.39 -17.34
C ALA A 220 -10.56 0.90 -16.75
N ARG A 221 -10.51 0.05 -15.73
CA ARG A 221 -11.71 -0.45 -15.04
C ARG A 221 -12.51 0.66 -14.38
N LEU A 222 -11.84 1.67 -13.83
CA LEU A 222 -12.51 2.85 -13.27
C LEU A 222 -13.16 3.71 -14.37
N GLU A 223 -12.46 3.94 -15.47
CA GLU A 223 -12.93 4.81 -16.55
C GLU A 223 -14.06 4.19 -17.37
N THR A 224 -14.09 2.86 -17.52
CA THR A 224 -15.12 2.13 -18.26
C THR A 224 -16.26 1.62 -17.38
N GLY A 225 -16.02 1.50 -16.07
CA GLY A 225 -16.96 0.95 -15.09
C GLY A 225 -17.56 2.03 -14.21
N GLU A 226 -18.61 2.72 -14.67
CA GLU A 226 -19.33 3.74 -13.89
C GLU A 226 -19.71 3.25 -12.48
N GLU A 227 -19.98 1.95 -12.34
CA GLU A 227 -20.30 1.33 -11.05
C GLU A 227 -19.14 1.44 -10.04
N VAL A 228 -17.89 1.25 -10.46
CA VAL A 228 -16.72 1.31 -9.56
C VAL A 228 -16.49 2.74 -9.10
N ALA A 229 -16.50 3.71 -10.01
CA ALA A 229 -16.37 5.13 -9.69
C ALA A 229 -17.52 5.62 -8.79
N THR A 230 -18.76 5.18 -9.06
CA THR A 230 -19.93 5.47 -8.22
C THR A 230 -19.78 4.88 -6.82
N ARG A 231 -19.24 3.67 -6.71
CA ARG A 231 -18.96 3.04 -5.42
C ARG A 231 -17.92 3.84 -4.64
N MET A 232 -16.80 4.21 -5.27
CA MET A 232 -15.78 5.06 -4.65
C MET A 232 -16.38 6.36 -4.14
N ALA A 233 -17.13 7.07 -4.95
CA ALA A 233 -17.77 8.35 -4.59
C ALA A 233 -18.71 8.19 -3.38
N ARG A 234 -19.46 7.10 -3.33
CA ARG A 234 -20.37 6.80 -2.21
C ARG A 234 -19.64 6.51 -0.91
N GLU A 235 -18.56 5.72 -0.97
CA GLU A 235 -17.77 5.33 0.20
C GLU A 235 -17.05 6.54 0.83
N VAL A 236 -16.63 7.51 0.02
CA VAL A 236 -15.96 8.72 0.53
C VAL A 236 -16.94 9.70 1.18
N GLY A 237 -18.24 9.58 0.90
CA GLY A 237 -19.29 10.38 1.53
C GLY A 237 -19.23 11.89 1.25
N SER A 238 -18.43 12.32 0.29
CA SER A 238 -18.08 13.72 0.06
C SER A 238 -19.11 14.51 -0.75
N GLY A 239 -20.28 13.95 -1.09
CA GLY A 239 -21.19 14.56 -2.07
C GLY A 239 -20.59 14.65 -3.49
N ALA A 240 -19.35 14.26 -3.65
CA ALA A 240 -18.68 14.15 -4.93
C ALA A 240 -19.29 12.98 -5.71
N GLY A 241 -19.86 13.25 -6.87
CA GLY A 241 -20.39 12.21 -7.75
C GLY A 241 -19.27 11.40 -8.41
N ALA A 242 -19.65 10.35 -9.13
CA ALA A 242 -18.72 9.53 -9.93
C ALA A 242 -17.84 10.38 -10.86
N ASP A 243 -18.41 11.46 -11.44
CA ASP A 243 -17.68 12.38 -12.33
C ASP A 243 -16.47 13.05 -11.64
N HIS A 244 -16.59 13.37 -10.35
CA HIS A 244 -15.46 13.93 -9.61
C HIS A 244 -14.35 12.89 -9.47
N ILE A 245 -14.66 11.67 -9.05
CA ILE A 245 -13.68 10.58 -8.97
C ILE A 245 -13.01 10.36 -10.34
N LEU A 246 -13.79 10.34 -11.42
CA LEU A 246 -13.24 10.17 -12.77
C LEU A 246 -12.31 11.31 -13.19
N ARG A 247 -12.58 12.55 -12.78
CA ARG A 247 -11.64 13.66 -13.02
C ARG A 247 -10.32 13.46 -12.28
N LEU A 248 -10.36 13.01 -11.02
CA LEU A 248 -9.15 12.71 -10.24
C LEU A 248 -8.36 11.54 -10.84
N VAL A 249 -9.04 10.49 -11.30
CA VAL A 249 -8.42 9.35 -12.00
C VAL A 249 -7.73 9.79 -13.30
N ARG A 250 -8.35 10.66 -14.08
CA ARG A 250 -7.73 11.21 -15.30
C ARG A 250 -6.50 12.04 -14.99
N ALA A 251 -6.49 12.81 -13.90
CA ALA A 251 -5.31 13.55 -13.46
C ALA A 251 -4.18 12.62 -13.03
N LEU A 252 -4.48 11.55 -12.26
CA LEU A 252 -3.53 10.50 -11.92
C LEU A 252 -2.93 9.87 -13.20
N ARG A 253 -3.77 9.48 -14.15
CA ARG A 253 -3.34 8.91 -15.44
C ARG A 253 -2.46 9.87 -16.23
N LEU A 254 -2.75 11.16 -16.19
CA LEU A 254 -1.93 12.17 -16.85
C LEU A 254 -0.54 12.23 -16.22
N GLY A 255 -0.45 12.20 -14.88
CA GLY A 255 0.82 12.16 -14.15
C GLY A 255 1.66 10.91 -14.43
N LEU A 256 1.02 9.78 -14.77
CA LEU A 256 1.71 8.53 -15.15
C LEU A 256 2.36 8.57 -16.56
N ARG A 257 2.03 9.54 -17.39
CA ARG A 257 2.65 9.66 -18.72
C ARG A 257 4.08 10.13 -18.57
N ARG A 258 4.98 9.54 -19.36
CA ARG A 258 6.34 10.10 -19.48
C ARG A 258 6.23 11.47 -20.15
N SER A 259 6.91 12.48 -19.60
CA SER A 259 7.10 13.72 -20.36
C SER A 259 7.82 13.37 -21.63
N GLU A 260 7.27 13.72 -22.77
CA GLU A 260 8.01 13.68 -24.04
C GLU A 260 9.11 14.75 -23.89
N ALA A 261 10.37 14.29 -23.79
CA ALA A 261 11.55 15.12 -23.68
C ALA A 261 11.90 15.69 -25.06
#